data_f217bbb7a161e25b63829795e1e35076
#
_entry.id   f217bbb7a161e25b63829795e1e35076
#
_cell.length_a   1.000
_cell.length_b   1.000
_cell.length_c   1.000
_cell.angle_alpha   90.00
_cell.angle_beta   90.00
_cell.angle_gamma   90.00
#
_symmetry.space_group_name_H-M   'P 1'
#
loop_
_entity.id
_entity.type
_entity.pdbx_description
1 polymer ?
#
loop_
_entity_poly.entity_id
_entity_poly.type
_entity_poly.pdbx_seq_one_letter_code
_entity_poly.pdbx_strand_id
1 'polypeptide(L)'
;MRLNRVGITGGAIYLALGLLWVWLASPPGPAWLLVAWFAAVALVEAFIPGEANQVSFARAHLAAPAFVYSVSPGHLGLLAVVLAVAGLSDLVDGTIARRFHRPSTLGGGLDPVVDGVLLGGVAIGLALGGIFPLWLAVVIVARYLLPAIGGLVLIYLHRRPELRHTLSGQISTALIIILVGGICLFRFMNQDATNVVVGAEVVIPITTLATFVHLGWVARRPVTTPEPG
;
A
#
# COMPACT_ATOMS: atom_id res chain seq x y z
N MET A 1 -7.13 -17.32 -16.23
CA MET A 1 -6.42 -16.04 -16.35
C MET A 1 -5.59 -16.07 -17.63
N ARG A 2 -5.62 -15.02 -18.46
CA ARG A 2 -4.82 -14.94 -19.69
C ARG A 2 -3.68 -13.95 -19.46
N LEU A 3 -2.49 -14.26 -19.96
CA LEU A 3 -1.34 -13.37 -19.97
C LEU A 3 -1.67 -12.07 -20.72
N ASN A 4 -1.28 -10.94 -20.14
CA ASN A 4 -1.50 -9.62 -20.72
C ASN A 4 -0.17 -8.97 -21.09
N ARG A 5 -0.08 -8.43 -22.32
CA ARG A 5 1.15 -7.78 -22.81
C ARG A 5 1.56 -6.59 -21.94
N VAL A 6 0.61 -5.76 -21.50
CA VAL A 6 0.89 -4.60 -20.66
C VAL A 6 1.46 -5.04 -19.31
N GLY A 7 0.83 -6.06 -18.66
CA GLY A 7 1.31 -6.63 -17.41
C GLY A 7 2.70 -7.27 -17.53
N ILE A 8 2.96 -7.99 -18.63
CA ILE A 8 4.29 -8.60 -18.88
C ILE A 8 5.35 -7.49 -19.03
N THR A 9 5.04 -6.44 -19.80
CA THR A 9 6.00 -5.34 -20.02
C THR A 9 6.26 -4.56 -18.75
N GLY A 10 5.22 -4.22 -17.99
CA GLY A 10 5.34 -3.54 -16.69
C GLY A 10 6.15 -4.37 -15.69
N GLY A 11 5.75 -5.64 -15.51
CA GLY A 11 6.45 -6.55 -14.61
C GLY A 11 7.91 -6.77 -14.98
N ALA A 12 8.24 -6.88 -16.28
CA ALA A 12 9.62 -6.99 -16.73
C ALA A 12 10.45 -5.73 -16.42
N ILE A 13 9.87 -4.54 -16.62
CA ILE A 13 10.54 -3.27 -16.31
C ILE A 13 10.80 -3.16 -14.81
N TYR A 14 9.78 -3.38 -13.97
CA TYR A 14 9.93 -3.28 -12.51
C TYR A 14 10.86 -4.36 -11.94
N LEU A 15 10.81 -5.59 -12.48
CA LEU A 15 11.76 -6.64 -12.12
C LEU A 15 13.20 -6.20 -12.44
N ALA A 16 13.43 -5.68 -13.65
CA ALA A 16 14.77 -5.19 -14.03
C ALA A 16 15.25 -4.05 -13.13
N LEU A 17 14.38 -3.09 -12.80
CA LEU A 17 14.68 -2.00 -11.87
C LEU A 17 14.96 -2.53 -10.46
N GLY A 18 14.19 -3.51 -9.98
CA GLY A 18 14.41 -4.15 -8.68
C GLY A 18 15.73 -4.91 -8.61
N LEU A 19 16.08 -5.67 -9.66
CA LEU A 19 17.38 -6.35 -9.76
C LEU A 19 18.55 -5.36 -9.81
N LEU A 20 18.40 -4.28 -10.58
CA LEU A 20 19.38 -3.19 -10.65
C LEU A 20 19.58 -2.54 -9.28
N TRP A 21 18.47 -2.28 -8.55
CA TRP A 21 18.54 -1.75 -7.18
C TRP A 21 19.27 -2.72 -6.24
N VAL A 22 18.95 -4.02 -6.25
CA VAL A 22 19.65 -5.02 -5.44
C VAL A 22 21.15 -5.03 -5.73
N TRP A 23 21.52 -4.93 -7.01
CA TRP A 23 22.93 -4.93 -7.42
C TRP A 23 23.68 -3.65 -7.01
N LEU A 24 23.07 -2.47 -7.22
CA LEU A 24 23.71 -1.18 -6.93
C LEU A 24 23.73 -0.83 -5.44
N ALA A 25 22.60 -1.05 -4.76
CA ALA A 25 22.44 -0.64 -3.36
C ALA A 25 22.97 -1.67 -2.37
N SER A 26 23.18 -2.92 -2.80
CA SER A 26 23.62 -4.02 -1.92
C SER A 26 22.86 -4.01 -0.59
N PRO A 27 21.51 -4.03 -0.61
CA PRO A 27 20.69 -3.79 0.56
C PRO A 27 20.96 -4.86 1.64
N PRO A 28 20.77 -4.53 2.92
CA PRO A 28 20.93 -5.49 4.01
C PRO A 28 19.89 -6.62 3.88
N GLY A 29 20.32 -7.85 4.14
CA GLY A 29 19.48 -9.04 4.09
C GLY A 29 19.79 -9.97 2.92
N PRO A 30 19.09 -11.11 2.84
CA PRO A 30 19.36 -12.12 1.82
C PRO A 30 18.80 -11.67 0.46
N ALA A 31 19.70 -11.37 -0.48
CA ALA A 31 19.37 -10.87 -1.82
C ALA A 31 18.37 -11.78 -2.55
N TRP A 32 18.42 -13.10 -2.33
CA TRP A 32 17.50 -14.04 -2.97
C TRP A 32 16.03 -13.82 -2.58
N LEU A 33 15.74 -13.39 -1.34
CA LEU A 33 14.37 -13.05 -0.92
C LEU A 33 13.85 -11.82 -1.66
N LEU A 34 14.70 -10.83 -1.87
CA LEU A 34 14.34 -9.62 -2.63
C LEU A 34 14.09 -9.95 -4.09
N VAL A 35 14.96 -10.75 -4.69
CA VAL A 35 14.77 -11.23 -6.08
C VAL A 35 13.49 -12.05 -6.19
N ALA A 36 13.22 -12.96 -5.25
CA ALA A 36 11.99 -13.75 -5.21
C ALA A 36 10.74 -12.87 -5.09
N TRP A 37 10.80 -11.81 -4.27
CA TRP A 37 9.71 -10.83 -4.16
C TRP A 37 9.43 -10.14 -5.49
N PHE A 38 10.46 -9.55 -6.13
CA PHE A 38 10.30 -8.88 -7.41
C PHE A 38 9.76 -9.82 -8.49
N ALA A 39 10.27 -11.05 -8.54
CA ALA A 39 9.79 -12.06 -9.48
C ALA A 39 8.32 -12.46 -9.21
N ALA A 40 7.94 -12.63 -7.95
CA ALA A 40 6.57 -12.97 -7.58
C ALA A 40 5.58 -11.86 -7.94
N VAL A 41 5.93 -10.59 -7.65
CA VAL A 41 5.09 -9.44 -8.00
C VAL A 41 4.97 -9.32 -9.52
N ALA A 42 6.07 -9.42 -10.27
CA ALA A 42 6.07 -9.37 -11.74
C ALA A 42 5.24 -10.51 -12.35
N LEU A 43 5.28 -11.71 -11.75
CA LEU A 43 4.47 -12.84 -12.19
C LEU A 43 2.97 -12.56 -12.00
N VAL A 44 2.56 -12.01 -10.86
CA VAL A 44 1.16 -11.64 -10.61
C VAL A 44 0.72 -10.55 -11.58
N GLU A 45 1.56 -9.53 -11.78
CA GLU A 45 1.32 -8.40 -12.67
C GLU A 45 1.09 -8.83 -14.12
N ALA A 46 1.78 -9.87 -14.61
CA ALA A 46 1.62 -10.41 -15.96
C ALA A 46 0.19 -10.87 -16.27
N PHE A 47 -0.63 -11.15 -15.26
CA PHE A 47 -2.02 -11.59 -15.43
C PHE A 47 -3.04 -10.44 -15.24
N ILE A 48 -2.60 -9.25 -14.84
CA ILE A 48 -3.51 -8.14 -14.53
C ILE A 48 -3.47 -7.12 -15.66
N PRO A 49 -4.62 -6.89 -16.34
CA PRO A 49 -4.71 -5.97 -17.45
C PRO A 49 -4.88 -4.52 -16.96
N GLY A 50 -4.45 -3.57 -17.78
CA GLY A 50 -4.70 -2.14 -17.64
C GLY A 50 -3.51 -1.35 -17.13
N GLU A 51 -3.22 -0.22 -17.78
CA GLU A 51 -2.08 0.64 -17.48
C GLU A 51 -2.17 1.25 -16.08
N ALA A 52 -3.36 1.63 -15.63
CA ALA A 52 -3.57 2.15 -14.28
C ALA A 52 -3.17 1.13 -13.20
N ASN A 53 -3.47 -0.16 -13.42
CA ASN A 53 -3.10 -1.22 -12.49
C ASN A 53 -1.57 -1.41 -12.41
N GLN A 54 -0.84 -1.13 -13.52
CA GLN A 54 0.63 -1.23 -13.51
C GLN A 54 1.26 -0.18 -12.59
N VAL A 55 0.69 1.01 -12.52
CA VAL A 55 1.19 2.04 -11.60
C VAL A 55 0.92 1.64 -10.14
N SER A 56 -0.22 1.02 -9.84
CA SER A 56 -0.47 0.43 -8.52
C SER A 56 0.56 -0.66 -8.18
N PHE A 57 0.95 -1.50 -9.15
CA PHE A 57 1.99 -2.52 -8.95
C PHE A 57 3.38 -1.94 -8.69
N ALA A 58 3.70 -0.74 -9.17
CA ALA A 58 4.94 -0.06 -8.80
C ALA A 58 5.09 0.04 -7.27
N ARG A 59 4.00 0.32 -6.55
CA ARG A 59 4.00 0.34 -5.08
C ARG A 59 4.25 -1.04 -4.46
N ALA A 60 3.77 -2.12 -5.07
CA ALA A 60 4.07 -3.48 -4.63
C ALA A 60 5.57 -3.82 -4.80
N HIS A 61 6.18 -3.36 -5.90
CA HIS A 61 7.63 -3.50 -6.07
C HIS A 61 8.41 -2.64 -5.06
N LEU A 62 7.95 -1.43 -4.76
CA LEU A 62 8.56 -0.57 -3.74
C LEU A 62 8.44 -1.13 -2.31
N ALA A 63 7.56 -2.10 -2.06
CA ALA A 63 7.41 -2.69 -0.73
C ALA A 63 8.68 -3.40 -0.23
N ALA A 64 9.47 -4.02 -1.14
CA ALA A 64 10.73 -4.67 -0.76
C ALA A 64 11.78 -3.65 -0.26
N PRO A 65 12.17 -2.61 -1.02
CA PRO A 65 13.10 -1.61 -0.51
C PRO A 65 12.54 -0.86 0.71
N ALA A 66 11.24 -0.57 0.75
CA ALA A 66 10.62 0.08 1.89
C ALA A 66 10.75 -0.76 3.17
N PHE A 67 10.48 -2.06 3.10
CA PHE A 67 10.63 -2.97 4.24
C PHE A 67 12.10 -3.03 4.71
N VAL A 68 13.05 -3.24 3.79
CA VAL A 68 14.47 -3.32 4.12
C VAL A 68 14.97 -2.05 4.81
N TYR A 69 14.59 -0.88 4.29
CA TYR A 69 14.99 0.40 4.88
C TYR A 69 14.27 0.68 6.21
N SER A 70 13.07 0.13 6.41
CA SER A 70 12.33 0.32 7.66
C SER A 70 12.92 -0.46 8.84
N VAL A 71 13.51 -1.62 8.59
CA VAL A 71 14.20 -2.42 9.63
C VAL A 71 15.54 -1.80 10.02
N SER A 72 16.13 -0.98 9.15
CA SER A 72 17.49 -0.46 9.30
C SER A 72 17.49 1.01 9.70
N PRO A 73 17.71 1.39 10.97
CA PRO A 73 17.63 2.79 11.42
C PRO A 73 18.54 3.75 10.64
N GLY A 74 19.68 3.29 10.13
CA GLY A 74 20.58 4.10 9.31
C GLY A 74 20.04 4.46 7.92
N HIS A 75 18.93 3.87 7.48
CA HIS A 75 18.36 4.06 6.12
C HIS A 75 17.02 4.77 6.12
N LEU A 76 16.60 5.37 7.23
CA LEU A 76 15.28 6.04 7.35
C LEU A 76 15.11 7.20 6.36
N GLY A 77 16.18 7.89 5.97
CA GLY A 77 16.12 8.90 4.91
C GLY A 77 15.72 8.31 3.56
N LEU A 78 16.27 7.15 3.20
CA LEU A 78 15.88 6.43 1.97
C LEU A 78 14.44 5.92 2.07
N LEU A 79 14.02 5.44 3.23
CA LEU A 79 12.62 5.07 3.47
C LEU A 79 11.68 6.25 3.26
N ALA A 80 12.02 7.43 3.78
CA ALA A 80 11.21 8.64 3.58
C ALA A 80 11.07 8.99 2.09
N VAL A 81 12.15 8.84 1.29
CA VAL A 81 12.10 9.02 -0.17
C VAL A 81 11.19 7.99 -0.83
N VAL A 82 11.31 6.71 -0.46
CA VAL A 82 10.45 5.64 -1.02
C VAL A 82 8.98 5.90 -0.70
N LEU A 83 8.66 6.32 0.52
CA LEU A 83 7.29 6.67 0.92
C LEU A 83 6.76 7.89 0.18
N ALA A 84 7.61 8.91 -0.03
CA ALA A 84 7.24 10.09 -0.83
C ALA A 84 6.94 9.72 -2.29
N VAL A 85 7.77 8.88 -2.91
CA VAL A 85 7.55 8.38 -4.27
C VAL A 85 6.26 7.55 -4.34
N ALA A 86 6.03 6.67 -3.38
CA ALA A 86 4.81 5.86 -3.31
C ALA A 86 3.55 6.73 -3.14
N GLY A 87 3.59 7.75 -2.27
CA GLY A 87 2.48 8.68 -2.09
C GLY A 87 2.22 9.56 -3.31
N LEU A 88 3.28 10.02 -3.99
CA LEU A 88 3.14 10.78 -5.24
C LEU A 88 2.58 9.91 -6.36
N SER A 89 2.99 8.64 -6.46
CA SER A 89 2.43 7.73 -7.47
C SER A 89 0.93 7.56 -7.28
N ASP A 90 0.44 7.43 -6.05
CA ASP A 90 -0.99 7.32 -5.74
C ASP A 90 -1.79 8.57 -6.17
N LEU A 91 -1.22 9.77 -5.98
CA LEU A 91 -1.83 11.02 -6.46
C LEU A 91 -1.89 11.10 -7.99
N VAL A 92 -0.84 10.61 -8.67
CA VAL A 92 -0.77 10.59 -10.14
C VAL A 92 -1.76 9.59 -10.69
N ASP A 93 -1.87 8.38 -10.13
CA ASP A 93 -2.82 7.34 -10.53
C ASP A 93 -4.27 7.81 -10.44
N GLY A 94 -4.63 8.41 -9.32
CA GLY A 94 -5.96 8.98 -9.11
C GLY A 94 -6.28 10.08 -10.14
N THR A 95 -5.29 10.83 -10.61
CA THR A 95 -5.46 11.88 -11.61
C THR A 95 -5.55 11.31 -13.02
N ILE A 96 -4.72 10.32 -13.36
CA ILE A 96 -4.72 9.63 -14.65
C ILE A 96 -6.01 8.81 -14.80
N ALA A 97 -6.42 8.07 -13.77
CA ALA A 97 -7.65 7.28 -13.79
C ALA A 97 -8.89 8.14 -14.02
N ARG A 98 -8.96 9.33 -13.42
CA ARG A 98 -10.05 10.28 -13.65
C ARG A 98 -10.07 10.86 -15.06
N ARG A 99 -8.91 10.99 -15.71
CA ARG A 99 -8.78 11.64 -17.02
C ARG A 99 -8.93 10.71 -18.21
N PHE A 100 -8.52 9.44 -18.08
CA PHE A 100 -8.34 8.54 -19.22
C PHE A 100 -9.06 7.20 -19.13
N HIS A 101 -9.58 6.76 -17.98
CA HIS A 101 -10.09 5.41 -17.84
C HIS A 101 -11.43 5.32 -17.11
N ARG A 102 -12.27 4.40 -17.57
CA ARG A 102 -13.42 3.93 -16.80
C ARG A 102 -12.91 3.12 -15.61
N PRO A 103 -13.42 3.36 -14.39
CA PRO A 103 -13.00 2.58 -13.23
C PRO A 103 -13.20 1.09 -13.49
N SER A 104 -12.11 0.31 -13.48
CA SER A 104 -12.22 -1.13 -13.56
C SER A 104 -12.58 -1.68 -12.17
N THR A 105 -13.51 -2.64 -12.12
CA THR A 105 -13.90 -3.30 -10.87
C THR A 105 -12.72 -4.03 -10.19
N LEU A 106 -11.70 -4.42 -10.96
CA LEU A 106 -10.47 -5.02 -10.46
C LEU A 106 -9.52 -4.00 -9.80
N GLY A 107 -9.41 -2.79 -10.37
CA GLY A 107 -8.55 -1.73 -9.81
C GLY A 107 -8.97 -1.30 -8.42
N GLY A 108 -10.27 -1.16 -8.17
CA GLY A 108 -10.79 -0.77 -6.86
C GLY A 108 -10.47 -1.74 -5.71
N GLY A 109 -10.16 -3.02 -6.01
CA GLY A 109 -9.75 -4.01 -5.01
C GLY A 109 -8.24 -4.15 -4.88
N LEU A 110 -7.48 -3.80 -5.93
CA LEU A 110 -6.03 -3.97 -5.97
C LEU A 110 -5.29 -2.94 -5.12
N ASP A 111 -5.69 -1.66 -5.19
CA ASP A 111 -5.02 -0.57 -4.48
C ASP A 111 -4.97 -0.80 -2.95
N PRO A 112 -6.07 -1.15 -2.25
CA PRO A 112 -5.98 -1.43 -0.81
C PRO A 112 -5.06 -2.59 -0.46
N VAL A 113 -4.95 -3.59 -1.35
CA VAL A 113 -4.06 -4.73 -1.13
C VAL A 113 -2.60 -4.30 -1.28
N VAL A 114 -2.28 -3.56 -2.34
CA VAL A 114 -0.92 -3.06 -2.60
C VAL A 114 -0.48 -2.09 -1.50
N ASP A 115 -1.35 -1.15 -1.11
CA ASP A 115 -1.09 -0.24 0.01
C ASP A 115 -0.88 -1.00 1.32
N GLY A 116 -1.67 -2.05 1.56
CA GLY A 116 -1.52 -2.91 2.71
C GLY A 116 -0.20 -3.65 2.76
N VAL A 117 0.29 -4.12 1.62
CA VAL A 117 1.60 -4.78 1.50
C VAL A 117 2.72 -3.78 1.75
N LEU A 118 2.67 -2.59 1.13
CA LEU A 118 3.67 -1.54 1.30
C LEU A 118 3.68 -1.01 2.74
N LEU A 119 2.57 -0.46 3.20
CA LEU A 119 2.50 0.24 4.49
C LEU A 119 2.48 -0.73 5.67
N GLY A 120 1.88 -1.92 5.51
CA GLY A 120 1.95 -2.98 6.50
C GLY A 120 3.39 -3.50 6.66
N GLY A 121 4.10 -3.72 5.55
CA GLY A 121 5.52 -4.08 5.56
C GLY A 121 6.38 -3.02 6.24
N VAL A 122 6.22 -1.75 5.88
CA VAL A 122 6.91 -0.62 6.52
C VAL A 122 6.63 -0.57 8.03
N ALA A 123 5.36 -0.70 8.42
CA ALA A 123 4.97 -0.66 9.83
C ALA A 123 5.62 -1.77 10.65
N ILE A 124 5.62 -3.00 10.13
CA ILE A 124 6.30 -4.14 10.76
C ILE A 124 7.81 -3.86 10.84
N GLY A 125 8.41 -3.40 9.75
CA GLY A 125 9.85 -3.12 9.72
C GLY A 125 10.27 -2.03 10.71
N LEU A 126 9.52 -0.93 10.82
CA LEU A 126 9.77 0.14 11.79
C LEU A 126 9.61 -0.32 13.25
N ALA A 127 8.65 -1.23 13.51
CA ALA A 127 8.50 -1.82 14.84
C ALA A 127 9.67 -2.76 15.17
N LEU A 128 10.12 -3.57 14.21
CA LEU A 128 11.30 -4.42 14.35
C LEU A 128 12.59 -3.60 14.51
N GLY A 129 12.67 -2.45 13.83
CA GLY A 129 13.77 -1.48 13.96
C GLY A 129 13.71 -0.64 15.26
N GLY A 130 12.69 -0.81 16.10
CA GLY A 130 12.53 -0.07 17.36
C GLY A 130 12.17 1.40 17.20
N ILE A 131 11.63 1.80 16.04
CA ILE A 131 11.28 3.19 15.71
C ILE A 131 9.94 3.58 16.32
N PHE A 132 8.96 2.67 16.32
CA PHE A 132 7.69 2.87 16.99
C PHE A 132 7.13 1.56 17.59
N PRO A 133 6.11 1.63 18.47
CA PRO A 133 5.65 0.46 19.21
C PRO A 133 4.96 -0.57 18.30
N LEU A 134 5.13 -1.86 18.63
CA LEU A 134 4.57 -2.98 17.87
C LEU A 134 3.03 -2.88 17.72
N TRP A 135 2.33 -2.40 18.74
CA TRP A 135 0.87 -2.26 18.69
C TRP A 135 0.41 -1.31 17.56
N LEU A 136 1.19 -0.25 17.27
CA LEU A 136 0.89 0.67 16.17
C LEU A 136 1.05 -0.01 14.82
N ALA A 137 2.07 -0.87 14.66
CA ALA A 137 2.23 -1.69 13.47
C ALA A 137 1.04 -2.65 13.29
N VAL A 138 0.57 -3.27 14.37
CA VAL A 138 -0.62 -4.14 14.35
C VAL A 138 -1.86 -3.37 13.90
N VAL A 139 -2.07 -2.15 14.37
CA VAL A 139 -3.19 -1.30 13.95
C VAL A 139 -3.12 -1.00 12.44
N ILE A 140 -1.93 -0.63 11.94
CA ILE A 140 -1.73 -0.35 10.51
C ILE A 140 -1.99 -1.61 9.67
N VAL A 141 -1.44 -2.75 10.06
CA VAL A 141 -1.67 -4.02 9.35
C VAL A 141 -3.16 -4.41 9.38
N ALA A 142 -3.79 -4.35 10.54
CA ALA A 142 -5.22 -4.67 10.70
C ALA A 142 -6.11 -3.79 9.83
N ARG A 143 -5.76 -2.53 9.66
CA ARG A 143 -6.49 -1.57 8.83
C ARG A 143 -6.63 -2.05 7.37
N TYR A 144 -5.62 -2.69 6.81
CA TYR A 144 -5.65 -3.22 5.44
C TYR A 144 -6.12 -4.67 5.38
N LEU A 145 -5.70 -5.48 6.33
CA LEU A 145 -5.99 -6.91 6.35
C LEU A 145 -7.47 -7.20 6.65
N LEU A 146 -8.08 -6.48 7.61
CA LEU A 146 -9.48 -6.74 7.99
C LEU A 146 -10.47 -6.44 6.86
N PRO A 147 -10.39 -5.32 6.12
CA PRO A 147 -11.25 -5.09 4.96
C PRO A 147 -11.00 -6.09 3.81
N ALA A 148 -9.75 -6.50 3.59
CA ALA A 148 -9.42 -7.49 2.58
C ALA A 148 -10.04 -8.86 2.91
N ILE A 149 -9.92 -9.33 4.16
CA ILE A 149 -10.58 -10.56 4.64
C ILE A 149 -12.10 -10.40 4.56
N GLY A 150 -12.64 -9.27 5.02
CA GLY A 150 -14.09 -8.99 4.94
C GLY A 150 -14.61 -9.04 3.51
N GLY A 151 -13.89 -8.45 2.56
CA GLY A 151 -14.19 -8.52 1.13
C GLY A 151 -14.20 -9.95 0.59
N LEU A 152 -13.19 -10.74 0.93
CA LEU A 152 -13.11 -12.17 0.56
C LEU A 152 -14.27 -12.98 1.13
N VAL A 153 -14.62 -12.75 2.39
CA VAL A 153 -15.77 -13.42 3.03
C VAL A 153 -17.07 -13.05 2.33
N LEU A 154 -17.29 -11.80 1.99
CA LEU A 154 -18.48 -11.35 1.26
C LEU A 154 -18.56 -12.00 -0.14
N ILE A 155 -17.45 -12.08 -0.85
CA ILE A 155 -17.37 -12.77 -2.15
C ILE A 155 -17.70 -14.25 -1.99
N TYR A 156 -17.16 -14.90 -0.98
CA TYR A 156 -17.46 -16.30 -0.68
C TYR A 156 -18.94 -16.53 -0.37
N LEU A 157 -19.58 -15.58 0.31
CA LEU A 157 -21.03 -15.59 0.60
C LEU A 157 -21.88 -15.16 -0.61
N HIS A 158 -21.31 -15.10 -1.83
CA HIS A 158 -21.99 -14.68 -3.07
C HIS A 158 -22.61 -13.27 -2.99
N ARG A 159 -22.22 -12.46 -2.03
CA ARG A 159 -22.52 -11.02 -2.01
C ARG A 159 -21.46 -10.29 -2.82
N ARG A 160 -21.89 -9.42 -3.73
CA ARG A 160 -20.97 -8.58 -4.51
C ARG A 160 -20.72 -7.29 -3.73
N PRO A 161 -19.63 -7.19 -2.93
CA PRO A 161 -19.32 -5.95 -2.27
C PRO A 161 -18.89 -4.94 -3.33
N GLU A 162 -19.52 -3.78 -3.38
CA GLU A 162 -18.98 -2.66 -4.10
C GLU A 162 -17.78 -2.14 -3.27
N LEU A 163 -16.58 -2.59 -3.62
CA LEU A 163 -15.33 -2.10 -3.05
C LEU A 163 -15.07 -0.69 -3.63
N ARG A 164 -15.83 0.30 -3.16
CA ARG A 164 -15.60 1.70 -3.54
C ARG A 164 -14.52 2.27 -2.65
N HIS A 165 -13.54 2.93 -3.26
CA HIS A 165 -12.61 3.80 -2.55
C HIS A 165 -13.39 4.86 -1.77
N THR A 166 -13.38 4.76 -0.45
CA THR A 166 -14.01 5.77 0.40
C THR A 166 -13.04 6.93 0.61
N LEU A 167 -13.52 8.17 0.57
CA LEU A 167 -12.70 9.34 0.87
C LEU A 167 -12.02 9.23 2.25
N SER A 168 -12.71 8.66 3.24
CA SER A 168 -12.15 8.40 4.57
C SER A 168 -10.95 7.45 4.52
N GLY A 169 -11.00 6.43 3.64
CA GLY A 169 -9.88 5.51 3.41
C GLY A 169 -8.67 6.21 2.81
N GLN A 170 -8.87 7.02 1.78
CA GLN A 170 -7.79 7.78 1.12
C GLN A 170 -7.12 8.77 2.08
N ILE A 171 -7.91 9.56 2.82
CA ILE A 171 -7.39 10.51 3.82
C ILE A 171 -6.57 9.77 4.88
N SER A 172 -7.07 8.65 5.38
CA SER A 172 -6.36 7.88 6.40
C SER A 172 -5.06 7.28 5.87
N THR A 173 -5.01 6.78 4.62
CA THR A 173 -3.77 6.31 3.99
C THR A 173 -2.77 7.45 3.83
N ALA A 174 -3.20 8.61 3.33
CA ALA A 174 -2.36 9.80 3.21
C ALA A 174 -1.79 10.23 4.57
N LEU A 175 -2.59 10.23 5.63
CA LEU A 175 -2.14 10.56 6.98
C LEU A 175 -1.10 9.56 7.51
N ILE A 176 -1.27 8.26 7.24
CA ILE A 176 -0.27 7.24 7.61
C ILE A 176 1.05 7.53 6.88
N ILE A 177 1.03 7.77 5.57
CA ILE A 177 2.23 8.07 4.80
C ILE A 177 2.93 9.33 5.32
N ILE A 178 2.17 10.39 5.59
CA ILE A 178 2.73 11.67 6.09
C ILE A 178 3.33 11.49 7.49
N LEU A 179 2.64 10.82 8.40
CA LEU A 179 3.11 10.63 9.78
C LEU A 179 4.32 9.69 9.82
N VAL A 180 4.25 8.54 9.14
CA VAL A 180 5.35 7.58 9.09
C VAL A 180 6.55 8.18 8.35
N GLY A 181 6.33 8.83 7.21
CA GLY A 181 7.37 9.54 6.48
C GLY A 181 8.00 10.68 7.29
N GLY A 182 7.19 11.42 8.05
CA GLY A 182 7.63 12.45 8.97
C GLY A 182 8.54 11.90 10.07
N ILE A 183 8.13 10.80 10.72
CA ILE A 183 8.96 10.12 11.74
C ILE A 183 10.32 9.73 11.14
N CYS A 184 10.31 9.12 9.95
CA CYS A 184 11.54 8.72 9.28
C CYS A 184 12.44 9.92 8.94
N LEU A 185 11.86 11.02 8.45
CA LEU A 185 12.59 12.23 8.10
C LEU A 185 13.20 12.91 9.32
N PHE A 186 12.44 13.08 10.42
CA PHE A 186 12.95 13.66 11.67
C PHE A 186 14.10 12.84 12.24
N ARG A 187 13.95 11.51 12.28
CA ARG A 187 15.03 10.59 12.73
C ARG A 187 16.26 10.66 11.85
N PHE A 188 16.07 10.73 10.53
CA PHE A 188 17.17 10.90 9.58
C PHE A 188 17.94 12.21 9.79
N MET A 189 17.24 13.29 10.11
CA MET A 189 17.81 14.62 10.40
C MET A 189 18.39 14.71 11.82
N ASN A 190 18.43 13.61 12.59
CA ASN A 190 18.81 13.58 13.99
C ASN A 190 17.99 14.54 14.88
N GLN A 191 16.72 14.80 14.48
CA GLN A 191 15.78 15.60 15.22
C GLN A 191 14.92 14.70 16.12
N ASP A 192 14.39 15.28 17.21
CA ASP A 192 13.45 14.57 18.07
C ASP A 192 12.12 14.33 17.35
N ALA A 193 11.78 13.07 17.14
CA ALA A 193 10.54 12.65 16.51
C ALA A 193 9.43 12.31 17.51
N THR A 194 9.65 12.51 18.82
CA THR A 194 8.72 12.06 19.87
C THR A 194 7.32 12.61 19.66
N ASN A 195 7.18 13.91 19.37
CA ASN A 195 5.87 14.53 19.15
C ASN A 195 5.16 13.96 17.89
N VAL A 196 5.92 13.61 16.85
CA VAL A 196 5.35 13.01 15.63
C VAL A 196 4.91 11.58 15.90
N VAL A 197 5.69 10.82 16.69
CA VAL A 197 5.31 9.47 17.13
C VAL A 197 4.05 9.49 17.97
N VAL A 198 3.98 10.36 18.98
CA VAL A 198 2.76 10.52 19.81
C VAL A 198 1.56 10.94 18.94
N GLY A 199 1.76 11.85 18.00
CA GLY A 199 0.73 12.20 17.02
C GLY A 199 0.26 10.99 16.20
N ALA A 200 1.19 10.15 15.73
CA ALA A 200 0.87 8.93 14.99
C ALA A 200 0.09 7.92 15.85
N GLU A 201 0.49 7.75 17.12
CA GLU A 201 -0.19 6.87 18.08
C GLU A 201 -1.65 7.26 18.36
N VAL A 202 -2.01 8.51 18.17
CA VAL A 202 -3.38 9.01 18.33
C VAL A 202 -4.14 9.02 16.99
N VAL A 203 -3.55 9.62 15.97
CA VAL A 203 -4.22 9.89 14.69
C VAL A 203 -4.47 8.59 13.91
N ILE A 204 -3.50 7.67 13.88
CA ILE A 204 -3.63 6.43 13.09
C ILE A 204 -4.75 5.53 13.62
N PRO A 205 -4.86 5.22 14.93
CA PRO A 205 -5.98 4.42 15.44
C PRO A 205 -7.33 5.10 15.25
N ILE A 206 -7.43 6.41 15.48
CA ILE A 206 -8.69 7.15 15.33
C ILE A 206 -9.17 7.10 13.86
N THR A 207 -8.29 7.39 12.91
CA THR A 207 -8.65 7.37 11.49
C THR A 207 -8.92 5.95 10.98
N THR A 208 -8.25 4.95 11.53
CA THR A 208 -8.52 3.53 11.26
C THR A 208 -9.91 3.14 11.74
N LEU A 209 -10.27 3.49 12.98
CA LEU A 209 -11.59 3.23 13.54
C LEU A 209 -12.68 3.94 12.74
N ALA A 210 -12.48 5.23 12.40
CA ALA A 210 -13.41 5.99 11.56
C ALA A 210 -13.64 5.32 10.20
N THR A 211 -12.57 4.78 9.61
CA THR A 211 -12.65 4.05 8.33
C THR A 211 -13.49 2.76 8.49
N PHE A 212 -13.30 2.00 9.57
CA PHE A 212 -14.07 0.77 9.83
C PHE A 212 -15.55 1.07 10.09
N VAL A 213 -15.84 2.10 10.87
CA VAL A 213 -17.22 2.54 11.12
C VAL A 213 -17.90 2.95 9.81
N HIS A 214 -17.21 3.71 8.97
CA HIS A 214 -17.72 4.14 7.67
C HIS A 214 -17.97 2.93 6.74
N LEU A 215 -17.01 2.01 6.64
CA LEU A 215 -17.18 0.78 5.85
C LEU A 215 -18.35 -0.06 6.34
N GLY A 216 -18.49 -0.24 7.65
CA GLY A 216 -19.61 -0.96 8.25
C GLY A 216 -20.97 -0.28 7.96
N TRP A 217 -21.01 1.06 7.94
CA TRP A 217 -22.23 1.80 7.61
C TRP A 217 -22.59 1.69 6.12
N VAL A 218 -21.61 1.80 5.22
CA VAL A 218 -21.80 1.62 3.78
C VAL A 218 -22.26 0.20 3.45
N ALA A 219 -21.68 -0.82 4.10
CA ALA A 219 -22.05 -2.23 3.90
C ALA A 219 -23.48 -2.56 4.34
N ARG A 220 -24.10 -1.75 5.21
CA ARG A 220 -25.49 -1.93 5.66
C ARG A 220 -26.51 -1.29 4.75
N ARG A 221 -26.11 -0.43 3.80
CA ARG A 221 -27.06 0.20 2.87
C ARG A 221 -27.60 -0.85 1.88
N PRO A 222 -28.93 -0.96 1.73
CA PRO A 222 -29.48 -1.84 0.71
C PRO A 222 -29.03 -1.36 -0.66
N VAL A 223 -28.61 -2.30 -1.51
CA VAL A 223 -28.31 -2.02 -2.91
C VAL A 223 -29.65 -1.59 -3.57
N THR A 224 -29.81 -0.30 -3.82
CA THR A 224 -30.92 0.17 -4.65
C THR A 224 -30.66 -0.33 -6.07
N THR A 225 -31.35 -1.37 -6.49
CA THR A 225 -31.41 -1.75 -7.90
C THR A 225 -31.99 -0.58 -8.67
N PRO A 226 -31.34 -0.09 -9.75
CA PRO A 226 -31.98 0.87 -10.64
C PRO A 226 -33.24 0.18 -11.19
N GLU A 227 -34.40 0.84 -11.07
CA GLU A 227 -35.61 0.38 -11.76
C GLU A 227 -35.31 0.33 -13.26
N PRO A 228 -35.69 -0.77 -13.96
CA PRO A 228 -35.60 -0.81 -15.41
C PRO A 228 -36.62 0.20 -15.97
N GLY A 229 -36.08 1.32 -16.50
CA GLY A 229 -36.86 2.27 -17.32
C GLY A 229 -37.00 1.78 -18.73
#